data_f3614a35f88396d82536950ddc5dc63f
#
_entry.id   f3614a35f88396d82536950ddc5dc63f
#
_cell.length_a   1.000
_cell.length_b   1.000
_cell.length_c   1.000
_cell.angle_alpha   90.00
_cell.angle_beta   90.00
_cell.angle_gamma   90.00
#
_symmetry.space_group_name_H-M   'P 1'
#
loop_
_entity.id
_entity.type
_entity.pdbx_description
1 polymer ?
#
loop_
_entity_poly.entity_id
_entity_poly.type
_entity_poly.pdbx_seq_one_letter_code
_entity_poly.pdbx_strand_id
1 'polypeptide(L)'
;MSKWINAAGAIVIALISQCAASAAALRGDATRGATLYQSCMGCHSLDDNDVGPRHRGVVGRHAASVPGYSYSPALRKSGLTWDPATLDRWLANPQKLVPGAKMYFSVANPKNRADIIAYLAKQH
;
A
#
# COMPACT_ATOMS: atom_id res chain seq x y z
N MET A 1 -10.30 -8.71 58.99
CA MET A 1 -10.84 -7.82 57.92
C MET A 1 -9.84 -7.81 56.75
N SER A 2 -10.11 -8.61 55.75
CA SER A 2 -9.24 -8.76 54.58
C SER A 2 -9.62 -7.69 53.55
N LYS A 3 -8.67 -6.82 53.17
CA LYS A 3 -8.85 -5.89 52.07
C LYS A 3 -8.45 -6.58 50.77
N TRP A 4 -9.41 -6.92 49.94
CA TRP A 4 -9.17 -7.35 48.57
C TRP A 4 -9.00 -6.13 47.69
N ILE A 5 -7.78 -5.91 47.19
CA ILE A 5 -7.48 -4.86 46.22
C ILE A 5 -7.63 -5.44 44.84
N ASN A 6 -8.62 -4.97 44.09
CA ASN A 6 -8.86 -5.36 42.71
C ASN A 6 -7.73 -4.94 41.79
N ALA A 7 -6.92 -5.86 41.31
CA ALA A 7 -5.85 -5.66 40.34
C ALA A 7 -6.33 -5.75 38.88
N ALA A 8 -7.61 -5.56 38.59
CA ALA A 8 -8.17 -5.78 37.24
C ALA A 8 -8.14 -4.57 36.31
N GLY A 9 -7.74 -3.39 36.79
CA GLY A 9 -7.87 -2.15 36.02
C GLY A 9 -6.65 -1.79 35.12
N ALA A 10 -5.48 -2.35 35.40
CA ALA A 10 -4.22 -1.90 34.76
C ALA A 10 -3.93 -2.59 33.39
N ILE A 11 -4.49 -3.76 33.16
CA ILE A 11 -4.16 -4.57 31.95
C ILE A 11 -4.87 -4.07 30.70
N VAL A 12 -6.07 -3.50 30.82
CA VAL A 12 -6.87 -3.03 29.67
C VAL A 12 -6.29 -1.78 29.02
N ILE A 13 -5.69 -0.88 29.81
CA ILE A 13 -5.13 0.38 29.28
C ILE A 13 -3.85 0.13 28.46
N ALA A 14 -3.03 -0.85 28.85
CA ALA A 14 -1.80 -1.19 28.15
C ALA A 14 -2.06 -1.82 26.76
N LEU A 15 -3.12 -2.62 26.62
CA LEU A 15 -3.50 -3.26 25.34
C LEU A 15 -4.03 -2.25 24.31
N ILE A 16 -4.78 -1.25 24.75
CA ILE A 16 -5.30 -0.20 23.85
C ILE A 16 -4.16 0.68 23.33
N SER A 17 -3.17 0.98 24.15
CA SER A 17 -2.01 1.76 23.75
C SER A 17 -1.14 1.07 22.71
N GLN A 18 -0.99 -0.26 22.78
CA GLN A 18 -0.22 -1.05 21.82
C GLN A 18 -0.93 -1.15 20.45
N CYS A 19 -2.25 -1.27 20.42
CA CYS A 19 -3.02 -1.25 19.18
C CYS A 19 -2.92 0.09 18.46
N ALA A 20 -2.98 1.21 19.18
CA ALA A 20 -2.85 2.54 18.61
C ALA A 20 -1.44 2.80 18.03
N ALA A 21 -0.38 2.32 18.70
CA ALA A 21 0.99 2.42 18.22
C ALA A 21 1.23 1.57 16.95
N SER A 22 0.64 0.36 16.86
CA SER A 22 0.71 -0.48 15.67
C SER A 22 -0.02 0.14 14.48
N ALA A 23 -1.21 0.72 14.69
CA ALA A 23 -1.96 1.42 13.64
C ALA A 23 -1.22 2.68 13.15
N ALA A 24 -0.55 3.43 14.04
CA ALA A 24 0.27 4.57 13.68
C ALA A 24 1.53 4.16 12.88
N ALA A 25 2.15 3.02 13.21
CA ALA A 25 3.31 2.49 12.49
C ALA A 25 2.96 2.00 11.07
N LEU A 26 1.69 1.63 10.81
CA LEU A 26 1.19 1.24 9.49
C LEU A 26 0.81 2.45 8.62
N ARG A 27 0.70 3.64 9.19
CA ARG A 27 0.46 4.86 8.43
C ARG A 27 1.76 5.30 7.76
N GLY A 28 1.72 5.40 6.44
CA GLY A 28 2.84 5.90 5.68
C GLY A 28 3.02 7.42 5.82
N ASP A 29 4.24 7.86 5.58
CA ASP A 29 4.61 9.26 5.45
C ASP A 29 4.59 9.65 3.96
N ALA A 30 3.60 10.45 3.56
CA ALA A 30 3.44 10.85 2.16
C ALA A 30 4.58 11.74 1.66
N THR A 31 5.20 12.55 2.52
CA THR A 31 6.35 13.39 2.14
C THR A 31 7.56 12.53 1.81
N ARG A 32 7.87 11.56 2.66
CA ARG A 32 8.92 10.58 2.40
C ARG A 32 8.55 9.70 1.21
N GLY A 33 7.27 9.34 1.06
CA GLY A 33 6.72 8.60 -0.06
C GLY A 33 6.95 9.29 -1.40
N ALA A 34 6.83 10.62 -1.47
CA ALA A 34 7.11 11.40 -2.67
C ALA A 34 8.58 11.24 -3.13
N THR A 35 9.51 11.22 -2.19
CA THR A 35 10.93 10.97 -2.50
C THR A 35 11.15 9.53 -3.00
N LEU A 36 10.56 8.55 -2.31
CA LEU A 36 10.67 7.13 -2.70
C LEU A 36 10.00 6.83 -4.05
N TYR A 37 8.93 7.53 -4.38
CA TYR A 37 8.19 7.39 -5.63
C TYR A 37 9.06 7.71 -6.86
N GLN A 38 10.14 8.45 -6.71
CA GLN A 38 11.06 8.74 -7.82
C GLN A 38 11.60 7.45 -8.46
N SER A 39 11.75 6.37 -7.70
CA SER A 39 12.14 5.06 -8.24
C SER A 39 11.09 4.41 -9.14
N CYS A 40 9.86 4.86 -9.09
CA CYS A 40 8.76 4.40 -9.93
C CYS A 40 8.69 5.16 -11.27
N MET A 41 9.27 6.36 -11.33
CA MET A 41 9.14 7.29 -12.47
C MET A 41 9.93 6.87 -13.70
N GLY A 42 10.76 5.85 -13.62
CA GLY A 42 11.38 5.23 -14.79
C GLY A 42 10.41 4.48 -15.70
N CYS A 43 9.26 4.07 -15.15
CA CYS A 43 8.23 3.31 -15.85
C CYS A 43 6.83 3.93 -15.74
N HIS A 44 6.57 4.74 -14.74
CA HIS A 44 5.27 5.36 -14.48
C HIS A 44 5.35 6.88 -14.42
N SER A 45 4.24 7.53 -14.72
CA SER A 45 3.99 8.92 -14.36
C SER A 45 2.65 9.06 -13.64
N LEU A 46 2.37 10.24 -13.10
CA LEU A 46 1.06 10.48 -12.48
C LEU A 46 -0.05 10.61 -13.52
N ASP A 47 0.23 11.26 -14.64
CA ASP A 47 -0.81 11.71 -15.56
C ASP A 47 -0.85 10.96 -16.89
N ASP A 48 0.28 10.34 -17.29
CA ASP A 48 0.40 9.70 -18.59
C ASP A 48 0.72 8.20 -18.47
N ASN A 49 0.20 7.42 -19.40
CA ASN A 49 0.65 6.04 -19.61
C ASN A 49 2.04 6.05 -20.25
N ASP A 50 2.91 5.17 -19.76
CA ASP A 50 4.28 5.00 -20.24
C ASP A 50 4.57 3.48 -20.31
N VAL A 51 5.73 3.04 -19.86
CA VAL A 51 6.01 1.59 -19.68
C VAL A 51 4.96 0.93 -18.79
N GLY A 52 4.56 1.62 -17.70
CA GLY A 52 3.42 1.26 -16.87
C GLY A 52 2.26 2.25 -17.02
N PRO A 53 1.07 1.92 -16.47
CA PRO A 53 -0.08 2.81 -16.50
C PRO A 53 0.13 4.02 -15.58
N ARG A 54 -0.59 5.11 -15.86
CA ARG A 54 -0.60 6.31 -15.02
C ARG A 54 -1.08 6.02 -13.59
N HIS A 55 -0.55 6.74 -12.61
CA HIS A 55 -0.81 6.50 -11.20
C HIS A 55 -1.79 7.46 -10.53
N ARG A 56 -2.12 8.63 -11.12
CA ARG A 56 -3.12 9.52 -10.51
C ARG A 56 -4.46 8.78 -10.35
N GLY A 57 -4.99 8.78 -9.13
CA GLY A 57 -6.20 8.06 -8.78
C GLY A 57 -6.05 6.54 -8.63
N VAL A 58 -4.81 6.01 -8.53
CA VAL A 58 -4.58 4.56 -8.46
C VAL A 58 -5.15 3.94 -7.19
N VAL A 59 -5.07 4.63 -6.04
CA VAL A 59 -5.63 4.11 -4.79
C VAL A 59 -7.15 4.07 -4.86
N GLY A 60 -7.70 2.87 -4.72
CA GLY A 60 -9.14 2.60 -4.86
C GLY A 60 -9.60 2.25 -6.28
N ARG A 61 -8.73 2.32 -7.28
CA ARG A 61 -9.05 2.00 -8.67
C ARG A 61 -9.06 0.49 -8.93
N HIS A 62 -9.96 0.02 -9.79
CA HIS A 62 -9.90 -1.35 -10.26
C HIS A 62 -8.64 -1.60 -11.08
N ALA A 63 -8.01 -2.76 -10.87
CA ALA A 63 -6.85 -3.17 -11.65
C ALA A 63 -7.22 -3.28 -13.14
N ALA A 64 -6.26 -2.99 -13.99
CA ALA A 64 -6.41 -3.05 -15.45
C ALA A 64 -7.51 -2.15 -16.03
N SER A 65 -7.81 -1.01 -15.39
CA SER A 65 -8.94 -0.15 -15.80
C SER A 65 -8.54 1.17 -16.46
N VAL A 66 -7.25 1.51 -16.52
CA VAL A 66 -6.83 2.76 -17.19
C VAL A 66 -7.00 2.63 -18.70
N PRO A 67 -7.76 3.56 -19.32
CA PRO A 67 -7.92 3.56 -20.77
C PRO A 67 -6.59 3.75 -21.51
N GLY A 68 -6.43 3.04 -22.64
CA GLY A 68 -5.29 3.21 -23.53
C GLY A 68 -4.00 2.51 -23.08
N TYR A 69 -4.00 1.81 -21.94
CA TYR A 69 -2.85 1.01 -21.53
C TYR A 69 -3.06 -0.47 -21.85
N SER A 70 -2.02 -1.13 -22.35
CA SER A 70 -2.03 -2.56 -22.67
C SER A 70 -1.58 -3.39 -21.47
N TYR A 71 -2.54 -3.87 -20.67
CA TYR A 71 -2.28 -4.72 -19.51
C TYR A 71 -2.00 -6.17 -19.89
N SER A 72 -1.33 -6.90 -19.00
CA SER A 72 -1.21 -8.36 -19.12
C SER A 72 -2.57 -9.05 -19.02
N PRO A 73 -2.78 -10.19 -19.70
CA PRO A 73 -3.98 -10.99 -19.49
C PRO A 73 -4.19 -11.38 -18.03
N ALA A 74 -3.11 -11.69 -17.31
CA ALA A 74 -3.15 -12.05 -15.89
C ALA A 74 -3.73 -10.91 -15.02
N LEU A 75 -3.27 -9.67 -15.22
CA LEU A 75 -3.80 -8.55 -14.45
C LEU A 75 -5.25 -8.23 -14.82
N ARG A 76 -5.62 -8.31 -16.10
CA ARG A 76 -7.02 -8.14 -16.54
C ARG A 76 -7.98 -9.14 -15.89
N LYS A 77 -7.54 -10.36 -15.67
CA LYS A 77 -8.34 -11.44 -15.06
C LYS A 77 -8.32 -11.40 -13.53
N SER A 78 -7.45 -10.61 -12.90
CA SER A 78 -7.23 -10.65 -11.46
C SER A 78 -8.43 -10.20 -10.63
N GLY A 79 -9.24 -9.28 -11.15
CA GLY A 79 -10.38 -8.70 -10.43
C GLY A 79 -9.99 -7.86 -9.21
N LEU A 80 -8.71 -7.48 -9.08
CA LEU A 80 -8.21 -6.74 -7.93
C LEU A 80 -8.69 -5.29 -7.94
N THR A 81 -8.81 -4.75 -6.75
CA THR A 81 -8.92 -3.30 -6.51
C THR A 81 -7.65 -2.84 -5.80
N TRP A 82 -7.10 -1.72 -6.23
CA TRP A 82 -5.88 -1.16 -5.66
C TRP A 82 -6.16 -0.43 -4.34
N ASP A 83 -6.71 -1.13 -3.36
CA ASP A 83 -6.74 -0.62 -1.99
C ASP A 83 -5.34 -0.67 -1.36
N PRO A 84 -5.10 0.01 -0.22
CA PRO A 84 -3.78 0.04 0.40
C PRO A 84 -3.20 -1.34 0.71
N ALA A 85 -4.00 -2.30 1.15
CA ALA A 85 -3.54 -3.65 1.48
C ALA A 85 -3.13 -4.43 0.21
N THR A 86 -3.89 -4.31 -0.87
CA THR A 86 -3.56 -4.92 -2.16
C THR A 86 -2.32 -4.29 -2.77
N LEU A 87 -2.18 -2.95 -2.70
CA LEU A 87 -0.98 -2.25 -3.14
C LEU A 87 0.26 -2.65 -2.34
N ASP A 88 0.14 -2.86 -1.03
CA ASP A 88 1.26 -3.35 -0.22
C ASP A 88 1.74 -4.73 -0.71
N ARG A 89 0.83 -5.65 -0.96
CA ARG A 89 1.15 -6.99 -1.49
C ARG A 89 1.73 -6.92 -2.90
N TRP A 90 1.19 -6.05 -3.75
CA TRP A 90 1.69 -5.84 -5.11
C TRP A 90 3.13 -5.31 -5.09
N LEU A 91 3.38 -4.27 -4.33
CA LEU A 91 4.72 -3.68 -4.21
C LEU A 91 5.73 -4.62 -3.55
N ALA A 92 5.28 -5.51 -2.66
CA ALA A 92 6.15 -6.50 -2.05
C ALA A 92 6.65 -7.53 -3.08
N ASN A 93 5.77 -8.02 -3.94
CA ASN A 93 6.13 -8.94 -5.03
C ASN A 93 4.98 -9.02 -6.05
N PRO A 94 5.04 -8.28 -7.16
CA PRO A 94 3.99 -8.31 -8.18
C PRO A 94 3.74 -9.70 -8.76
N GLN A 95 4.80 -10.46 -9.02
CA GLN A 95 4.70 -11.80 -9.62
C GLN A 95 4.09 -12.84 -8.68
N LYS A 96 4.26 -12.65 -7.36
CA LYS A 96 3.61 -13.51 -6.38
C LYS A 96 2.11 -13.22 -6.28
N LEU A 97 1.72 -11.96 -6.35
CA LEU A 97 0.31 -11.56 -6.28
C LEU A 97 -0.44 -11.90 -7.57
N VAL A 98 0.16 -11.59 -8.71
CA VAL A 98 -0.42 -11.84 -10.05
C VAL A 98 0.66 -12.43 -10.95
N PRO A 99 0.85 -13.76 -10.93
CA PRO A 99 1.80 -14.41 -11.82
C PRO A 99 1.46 -14.10 -13.29
N GLY A 100 2.45 -13.65 -14.05
CA GLY A 100 2.30 -13.22 -15.44
C GLY A 100 2.00 -11.72 -15.62
N ALA A 101 1.99 -10.93 -14.56
CA ALA A 101 1.96 -9.48 -14.66
C ALA A 101 3.23 -8.94 -15.33
N LYS A 102 3.14 -7.75 -15.93
CA LYS A 102 4.27 -7.12 -16.63
C LYS A 102 5.28 -6.47 -15.70
N MET A 103 4.90 -6.14 -14.47
CA MET A 103 5.76 -5.48 -13.49
C MET A 103 6.59 -6.51 -12.71
N TYR A 104 7.92 -6.31 -12.67
CA TYR A 104 8.86 -7.14 -11.93
C TYR A 104 9.54 -6.40 -10.78
N PHE A 105 9.41 -5.08 -10.75
CA PHE A 105 9.99 -4.24 -9.68
C PHE A 105 9.27 -4.49 -8.35
N SER A 106 10.03 -4.57 -7.27
CA SER A 106 9.49 -4.78 -5.91
C SER A 106 10.15 -3.84 -4.90
N VAL A 107 9.46 -3.60 -3.80
CA VAL A 107 9.90 -2.78 -2.67
C VAL A 107 9.92 -3.66 -1.43
N ALA A 108 11.12 -4.12 -1.04
CA ALA A 108 11.27 -5.09 0.05
C ALA A 108 10.89 -4.51 1.42
N ASN A 109 11.24 -3.24 1.68
CA ASN A 109 11.01 -2.62 2.99
C ASN A 109 9.54 -2.23 3.16
N PRO A 110 8.83 -2.78 4.16
CA PRO A 110 7.39 -2.50 4.36
C PRO A 110 7.11 -1.04 4.73
N LYS A 111 8.02 -0.35 5.41
CA LYS A 111 7.87 1.07 5.72
C LYS A 111 7.92 1.91 4.44
N ASN A 112 8.82 1.58 3.51
CA ASN A 112 8.89 2.25 2.21
C ASN A 112 7.61 2.04 1.40
N ARG A 113 7.05 0.84 1.40
CA ARG A 113 5.76 0.57 0.74
C ARG A 113 4.64 1.41 1.32
N ALA A 114 4.54 1.46 2.66
CA ALA A 114 3.53 2.29 3.34
C ALA A 114 3.64 3.77 2.98
N ASP A 115 4.86 4.31 2.91
CA ASP A 115 5.11 5.70 2.57
C ASP A 115 4.74 6.00 1.10
N ILE A 116 5.10 5.12 0.17
CA ILE A 116 4.73 5.24 -1.25
C ILE A 116 3.20 5.21 -1.40
N ILE A 117 2.52 4.28 -0.73
CA ILE A 117 1.06 4.17 -0.77
C ILE A 117 0.41 5.44 -0.21
N ALA A 118 0.92 5.98 0.90
CA ALA A 118 0.43 7.23 1.47
C ALA A 118 0.59 8.42 0.51
N TYR A 119 1.70 8.49 -0.21
CA TYR A 119 1.90 9.48 -1.27
C TYR A 119 0.88 9.32 -2.40
N LEU A 120 0.75 8.11 -2.94
CA LEU A 120 -0.18 7.81 -4.03
C LEU A 120 -1.63 8.09 -3.64
N ALA A 121 -2.02 7.85 -2.39
CA ALA A 121 -3.37 8.13 -1.90
C ALA A 121 -3.75 9.63 -1.97
N LYS A 122 -2.76 10.52 -2.00
CA LYS A 122 -2.97 11.97 -2.16
C LYS A 122 -3.01 12.43 -3.62
N GLN A 123 -2.72 11.55 -4.57
CA GLN A 123 -2.71 11.85 -6.00
C GLN A 123 -4.06 11.49 -6.62
N HIS A 124 -5.05 12.37 -6.50
CA HIS A 124 -6.42 12.19 -7.05
C HIS A 124 -6.90 13.42 -7.81
#